data_1963c5aa0343e91ca78c53f7f683ef12
#
_entry.id   1963c5aa0343e91ca78c53f7f683ef12
#
_cell.length_a   1.000
_cell.length_b   1.000
_cell.length_c   1.000
_cell.angle_alpha   90.00
_cell.angle_beta   90.00
_cell.angle_gamma   90.00
#
_symmetry.space_group_name_H-M   'P 1'
#
loop_
_entity.id
_entity.type
_entity.pdbx_description
1 polymer ?
#
loop_
_entity_poly.entity_id
_entity_poly.type
_entity_poly.pdbx_seq_one_letter_code
_entity_poly.pdbx_strand_id
1 'polypeptide(L)'
;MNIVGRSEVRVDAFDKATGRTKYYDDLAPKDALLVRIKHSTIAHGFVKSVDISKAEKIPGVVKILTCFDVPDIPFPTAGHPWSMDPSHQDIADRHLLNRHVRYYGDDVCAVIAEDEVAAMQAVRAIEVEYEELPFVLDVQKAMEPGAPQLHEKFPNNILKHTTAAAGNYAEAIKEPGLIKVEGWYETPTVQHCHIENHGCFCYEENGRLVVTSSTQIPHIIRRVVGQAIGRYPRHQAVYRRRLRQQAGRAV
;
A
#
# COMPACT_ATOMS: atom_id res chain seq x y z
N MET A 1 -13.55 12.40 -36.72
CA MET A 1 -13.60 13.16 -35.44
C MET A 1 -12.28 13.88 -35.26
N ASN A 2 -12.28 15.20 -35.21
CA ASN A 2 -11.08 15.99 -34.98
C ASN A 2 -11.00 16.42 -33.51
N ILE A 3 -10.55 15.51 -32.65
CA ILE A 3 -10.39 15.73 -31.20
C ILE A 3 -8.94 16.10 -30.88
N VAL A 4 -7.98 15.49 -31.61
CA VAL A 4 -6.55 15.76 -31.40
C VAL A 4 -6.22 17.19 -31.79
N GLY A 5 -5.52 17.92 -30.92
CA GLY A 5 -5.13 19.32 -31.14
C GLY A 5 -6.19 20.36 -30.74
N ARG A 6 -7.28 19.94 -30.08
CA ARG A 6 -8.28 20.87 -29.52
C ARG A 6 -8.25 20.84 -28.00
N SER A 7 -8.57 21.98 -27.38
CA SER A 7 -8.81 22.08 -25.96
C SER A 7 -10.19 21.55 -25.64
N GLU A 8 -10.26 20.38 -25.05
CA GLU A 8 -11.51 19.76 -24.59
C GLU A 8 -11.69 19.99 -23.09
N VAL A 9 -12.91 20.31 -22.69
CA VAL A 9 -13.24 20.46 -21.26
C VAL A 9 -13.17 19.10 -20.60
N ARG A 10 -12.43 19.02 -19.51
CA ARG A 10 -12.31 17.81 -18.72
C ARG A 10 -13.67 17.44 -18.13
N VAL A 11 -14.11 16.20 -18.34
CA VAL A 11 -15.46 15.71 -17.98
C VAL A 11 -15.81 15.84 -16.50
N ASP A 12 -14.81 15.86 -15.62
CA ASP A 12 -14.98 15.97 -14.17
C ASP A 12 -14.66 17.39 -13.63
N ALA A 13 -14.37 18.36 -14.51
CA ALA A 13 -13.94 19.69 -14.10
C ALA A 13 -15.05 20.47 -13.39
N PHE A 14 -16.28 20.40 -13.92
CA PHE A 14 -17.42 21.13 -13.38
C PHE A 14 -17.77 20.67 -11.97
N ASP A 15 -17.87 19.36 -11.75
CA ASP A 15 -18.22 18.80 -10.43
C ASP A 15 -17.15 19.11 -9.38
N LYS A 16 -15.87 19.12 -9.79
CA LYS A 16 -14.78 19.54 -8.90
C LYS A 16 -14.85 21.02 -8.56
N ALA A 17 -15.02 21.87 -9.56
CA ALA A 17 -15.07 23.31 -9.35
C ALA A 17 -16.28 23.75 -8.50
N THR A 18 -17.38 22.98 -8.54
CA THR A 18 -18.62 23.25 -7.81
C THR A 18 -18.77 22.46 -6.50
N GLY A 19 -17.77 21.65 -6.12
CA GLY A 19 -17.81 20.83 -4.90
C GLY A 19 -18.80 19.65 -4.95
N ARG A 20 -19.27 19.27 -6.14
CA ARG A 20 -20.21 18.15 -6.30
C ARG A 20 -19.53 16.79 -6.38
N THR A 21 -18.21 16.76 -6.59
CA THR A 21 -17.44 15.52 -6.62
C THR A 21 -17.56 14.78 -5.30
N LYS A 22 -17.86 13.49 -5.38
CA LYS A 22 -17.92 12.59 -4.22
C LYS A 22 -16.65 11.75 -4.13
N TYR A 23 -16.12 11.63 -2.93
CA TYR A 23 -14.95 10.83 -2.59
C TYR A 23 -15.38 9.54 -1.88
N TYR A 24 -14.45 8.63 -1.60
CA TYR A 24 -14.80 7.34 -1.02
C TYR A 24 -15.53 7.49 0.33
N ASP A 25 -15.13 8.45 1.16
CA ASP A 25 -15.74 8.76 2.45
C ASP A 25 -17.21 9.23 2.32
N ASP A 26 -17.50 10.04 1.28
CA ASP A 26 -18.87 10.48 0.98
C ASP A 26 -19.81 9.34 0.56
N LEU A 27 -19.23 8.21 0.20
CA LEU A 27 -19.93 7.07 -0.39
C LEU A 27 -20.02 5.89 0.56
N ALA A 28 -19.20 5.87 1.61
CA ALA A 28 -19.23 4.81 2.61
C ALA A 28 -20.61 4.77 3.27
N PRO A 29 -21.21 3.57 3.42
CA PRO A 29 -22.45 3.42 4.19
C PRO A 29 -22.26 3.93 5.62
N LYS A 30 -23.28 4.59 6.16
CA LYS A 30 -23.20 5.15 7.53
C LYS A 30 -23.17 4.08 8.62
N ASP A 31 -23.65 2.89 8.30
CA ASP A 31 -23.69 1.70 9.15
C ASP A 31 -22.54 0.73 8.85
N ALA A 32 -21.55 1.15 8.06
CA ALA A 32 -20.37 0.34 7.80
C ALA A 32 -19.53 0.14 9.07
N LEU A 33 -19.07 -1.08 9.29
CA LEU A 33 -18.08 -1.36 10.31
C LEU A 33 -16.75 -0.67 9.99
N LEU A 34 -16.08 -0.20 11.02
CA LEU A 34 -14.79 0.45 10.91
C LEU A 34 -13.64 -0.54 11.14
N VAL A 35 -12.58 -0.39 10.35
CA VAL A 35 -11.36 -1.19 10.52
C VAL A 35 -10.21 -0.28 10.92
N ARG A 36 -9.53 -0.64 12.01
CA ARG A 36 -8.29 -0.01 12.45
C ARG A 36 -7.18 -1.03 12.55
N ILE A 37 -5.98 -0.64 12.17
CA ILE A 37 -4.83 -1.53 12.16
C ILE A 37 -3.96 -1.28 13.39
N LYS A 38 -3.53 -2.36 14.03
CA LYS A 38 -2.46 -2.37 15.02
C LYS A 38 -1.14 -2.50 14.26
N HIS A 39 -0.34 -1.47 14.36
CA HIS A 39 0.99 -1.44 13.77
C HIS A 39 2.06 -1.94 14.72
N SER A 40 3.17 -2.41 14.17
CA SER A 40 4.32 -2.84 14.93
C SER A 40 5.02 -1.65 15.61
N THR A 41 5.66 -1.96 16.74
CA THR A 41 6.44 -1.00 17.53
C THR A 41 7.94 -1.28 17.48
N ILE A 42 8.37 -2.24 16.66
CA ILE A 42 9.76 -2.59 16.42
C ILE A 42 10.15 -2.36 14.97
N ALA A 43 11.42 -2.20 14.70
CA ALA A 43 11.94 -1.97 13.36
C ALA A 43 12.13 -3.27 12.56
N HIS A 44 12.51 -4.38 13.22
CA HIS A 44 12.74 -5.66 12.58
C HIS A 44 12.58 -6.80 13.57
N GLY A 45 11.86 -7.85 13.17
CA GLY A 45 11.68 -9.03 14.03
C GLY A 45 10.47 -9.86 13.65
N PHE A 46 10.16 -10.84 14.48
CA PHE A 46 9.00 -11.71 14.32
C PHE A 46 7.96 -11.46 15.41
N VAL A 47 6.70 -11.52 15.04
CA VAL A 47 5.58 -11.57 15.99
C VAL A 47 5.55 -12.97 16.59
N LYS A 48 5.78 -13.09 17.91
CA LYS A 48 5.71 -14.35 18.66
C LYS A 48 4.28 -14.69 19.05
N SER A 49 3.62 -13.72 19.66
CA SER A 49 2.25 -13.86 20.12
C SER A 49 1.50 -12.54 20.09
N VAL A 50 0.19 -12.63 20.05
CA VAL A 50 -0.72 -11.47 20.10
C VAL A 50 -1.80 -11.77 21.13
N ASP A 51 -1.83 -11.01 22.23
CA ASP A 51 -2.90 -11.09 23.22
C ASP A 51 -4.01 -10.09 22.91
N ILE A 52 -5.17 -10.61 22.52
CA ILE A 52 -6.39 -9.83 22.22
C ILE A 52 -7.42 -9.92 23.35
N SER A 53 -7.15 -10.62 24.42
CA SER A 53 -8.11 -10.98 25.47
C SER A 53 -8.78 -9.79 26.15
N LYS A 54 -8.10 -8.65 26.25
CA LYS A 54 -8.65 -7.39 26.77
C LYS A 54 -9.43 -6.65 25.68
N ALA A 55 -8.91 -6.66 24.44
CA ALA A 55 -9.46 -5.92 23.33
C ALA A 55 -10.83 -6.48 22.87
N GLU A 56 -10.98 -7.79 22.81
CA GLU A 56 -12.23 -8.45 22.39
C GLU A 56 -13.41 -8.22 23.33
N LYS A 57 -13.15 -7.79 24.58
CA LYS A 57 -14.18 -7.48 25.59
C LYS A 57 -14.70 -6.05 25.51
N ILE A 58 -14.09 -5.21 24.68
CA ILE A 58 -14.50 -3.81 24.55
C ILE A 58 -15.84 -3.74 23.81
N PRO A 59 -16.86 -3.10 24.37
CA PRO A 59 -18.16 -2.93 23.71
C PRO A 59 -17.99 -2.26 22.34
N GLY A 60 -18.69 -2.79 21.33
CA GLY A 60 -18.59 -2.30 19.96
C GLY A 60 -17.49 -2.97 19.13
N VAL A 61 -16.61 -3.79 19.71
CA VAL A 61 -15.67 -4.62 18.96
C VAL A 61 -16.41 -5.83 18.41
N VAL A 62 -16.37 -5.98 17.08
CA VAL A 62 -17.03 -7.06 16.35
C VAL A 62 -16.09 -8.23 16.13
N LYS A 63 -14.86 -7.96 15.69
CA LYS A 63 -13.86 -8.99 15.43
C LYS A 63 -12.45 -8.41 15.44
N ILE A 64 -11.49 -9.23 15.85
CA ILE A 64 -10.07 -8.94 15.72
C ILE A 64 -9.44 -10.05 14.88
N LEU A 65 -8.65 -9.67 13.90
CA LEU A 65 -7.84 -10.58 13.08
C LEU A 65 -6.37 -10.27 13.34
N THR A 66 -5.62 -11.28 13.70
CA THR A 66 -4.17 -11.20 13.88
C THR A 66 -3.44 -11.68 12.62
N CYS A 67 -2.14 -11.47 12.57
CA CYS A 67 -1.32 -12.03 11.49
C CYS A 67 -1.33 -13.57 11.42
N PHE A 68 -1.86 -14.24 12.46
CA PHE A 68 -2.02 -15.70 12.48
C PHE A 68 -3.36 -16.18 11.92
N ASP A 69 -4.33 -15.29 11.77
CA ASP A 69 -5.70 -15.60 11.33
C ASP A 69 -5.94 -15.37 9.83
N VAL A 70 -5.00 -14.73 9.15
CA VAL A 70 -5.11 -14.39 7.72
C VAL A 70 -4.18 -15.24 6.86
N PRO A 71 -4.48 -15.40 5.54
CA PRO A 71 -3.59 -16.10 4.63
C PRO A 71 -2.20 -15.45 4.56
N ASP A 72 -1.17 -16.26 4.71
CA ASP A 72 0.24 -15.83 4.59
C ASP A 72 0.68 -15.86 3.12
N ILE A 73 0.01 -15.06 2.29
CA ILE A 73 0.23 -14.98 0.84
C ILE A 73 0.90 -13.65 0.51
N PRO A 74 2.15 -13.67 0.00
CA PRO A 74 2.83 -12.44 -0.39
C PRO A 74 2.21 -11.84 -1.67
N PHE A 75 2.14 -10.52 -1.73
CA PHE A 75 1.70 -9.78 -2.89
C PHE A 75 2.53 -8.52 -3.11
N PRO A 76 2.67 -8.05 -4.37
CA PRO A 76 3.32 -6.78 -4.66
C PRO A 76 2.34 -5.62 -4.51
N THR A 77 2.85 -4.45 -4.13
CA THR A 77 2.04 -3.23 -3.97
C THR A 77 2.25 -2.20 -5.07
N ALA A 78 3.34 -2.26 -5.80
CA ALA A 78 3.68 -1.28 -6.81
C ALA A 78 3.17 -1.61 -8.22
N GLY A 79 3.54 -0.81 -9.21
CA GLY A 79 2.83 -0.66 -10.46
C GLY A 79 2.99 -1.74 -11.53
N HIS A 80 3.96 -2.66 -11.43
CA HIS A 80 4.29 -3.60 -12.51
C HIS A 80 4.19 -5.10 -12.15
N PRO A 81 3.30 -5.53 -11.23
CA PRO A 81 3.26 -6.94 -10.77
C PRO A 81 2.89 -7.92 -11.88
N TRP A 82 2.37 -7.40 -13.00
CA TRP A 82 1.84 -8.19 -14.12
C TRP A 82 2.57 -7.89 -15.44
N SER A 83 3.73 -7.26 -15.36
CA SER A 83 4.57 -7.04 -16.55
C SER A 83 4.99 -8.37 -17.17
N MET A 84 4.99 -8.44 -18.49
CA MET A 84 5.53 -9.57 -19.24
C MET A 84 7.06 -9.62 -19.17
N ASP A 85 7.69 -8.49 -18.92
CA ASP A 85 9.14 -8.39 -18.72
C ASP A 85 9.48 -8.63 -17.25
N PRO A 86 10.23 -9.71 -16.92
CA PRO A 86 10.61 -10.02 -15.55
C PRO A 86 11.41 -8.91 -14.85
N SER A 87 12.16 -8.09 -15.61
CA SER A 87 12.94 -6.97 -15.05
C SER A 87 12.04 -5.82 -14.56
N HIS A 88 10.80 -5.77 -15.03
CA HIS A 88 9.81 -4.76 -14.66
C HIS A 88 8.76 -5.28 -13.68
N GLN A 89 8.87 -6.52 -13.23
CA GLN A 89 7.96 -7.04 -12.21
C GLN A 89 8.32 -6.48 -10.83
N ASP A 90 7.27 -6.13 -10.08
CA ASP A 90 7.44 -5.73 -8.69
C ASP A 90 7.57 -6.96 -7.80
N ILE A 91 8.24 -6.76 -6.69
CA ILE A 91 8.51 -7.82 -5.75
C ILE A 91 7.32 -8.00 -4.82
N ALA A 92 6.93 -9.27 -4.61
CA ALA A 92 5.90 -9.63 -3.66
C ALA A 92 6.52 -9.69 -2.25
N ASP A 93 6.49 -8.59 -1.54
CA ASP A 93 7.10 -8.37 -0.22
C ASP A 93 6.10 -7.96 0.86
N ARG A 94 4.81 -7.86 0.51
CA ARG A 94 3.73 -7.49 1.42
C ARG A 94 2.81 -8.67 1.70
N HIS A 95 2.26 -8.68 2.92
CA HIS A 95 1.21 -9.59 3.38
C HIS A 95 0.01 -8.78 3.87
N LEU A 96 -1.15 -9.42 4.06
CA LEU A 96 -2.32 -8.76 4.64
C LEU A 96 -2.03 -8.24 6.05
N LEU A 97 -1.43 -9.10 6.88
CA LEU A 97 -0.89 -8.77 8.19
C LEU A 97 0.45 -9.52 8.32
N ASN A 98 1.46 -8.88 8.88
CA ASN A 98 2.83 -9.36 8.83
C ASN A 98 3.21 -10.12 10.11
N ARG A 99 3.69 -11.35 9.95
CA ARG A 99 4.37 -12.12 11.01
C ARG A 99 5.84 -11.72 11.12
N HIS A 100 6.46 -11.39 10.00
CA HIS A 100 7.80 -10.85 9.93
C HIS A 100 7.73 -9.33 9.71
N VAL A 101 8.00 -8.61 10.76
CA VAL A 101 8.04 -7.13 10.77
C VAL A 101 9.37 -6.67 10.19
N ARG A 102 9.32 -5.76 9.23
CA ARG A 102 10.50 -5.24 8.53
C ARG A 102 10.67 -3.72 8.64
N TYR A 103 9.71 -3.04 9.23
CA TYR A 103 9.81 -1.62 9.54
C TYR A 103 8.88 -1.26 10.70
N TYR A 104 9.19 -0.17 11.39
CA TYR A 104 8.33 0.40 12.42
C TYR A 104 7.01 0.88 11.81
N GLY A 105 5.89 0.35 12.28
CA GLY A 105 4.59 0.66 11.71
C GLY A 105 4.04 -0.39 10.73
N ASP A 106 4.70 -1.55 10.61
CA ASP A 106 4.19 -2.68 9.81
C ASP A 106 2.88 -3.23 10.37
N ASP A 107 1.98 -3.72 9.51
CA ASP A 107 0.62 -4.14 9.90
C ASP A 107 0.63 -5.50 10.58
N VAL A 108 0.13 -5.59 11.82
CA VAL A 108 0.16 -6.83 12.63
C VAL A 108 -1.25 -7.38 12.92
N CYS A 109 -2.20 -6.52 13.26
CA CYS A 109 -3.59 -6.92 13.53
C CYS A 109 -4.57 -5.94 12.93
N ALA A 110 -5.78 -6.42 12.62
CA ALA A 110 -6.91 -5.62 12.17
C ALA A 110 -8.06 -5.74 13.18
N VAL A 111 -8.51 -4.61 13.71
CA VAL A 111 -9.69 -4.51 14.59
C VAL A 111 -10.88 -4.06 13.76
N ILE A 112 -11.98 -4.78 13.85
CA ILE A 112 -13.26 -4.47 13.22
C ILE A 112 -14.22 -4.10 14.33
N ALA A 113 -14.78 -2.89 14.28
CA ALA A 113 -15.67 -2.35 15.32
C ALA A 113 -16.82 -1.54 14.73
N GLU A 114 -17.85 -1.30 15.54
CA GLU A 114 -19.03 -0.52 15.19
C GLU A 114 -18.75 0.98 15.09
N ASP A 115 -17.77 1.46 15.88
CA ASP A 115 -17.39 2.87 15.90
C ASP A 115 -15.88 3.08 16.09
N GLU A 116 -15.46 4.31 15.89
CA GLU A 116 -14.05 4.74 15.97
C GLU A 116 -13.48 4.61 17.38
N VAL A 117 -14.29 4.88 18.41
CA VAL A 117 -13.84 4.86 19.81
C VAL A 117 -13.53 3.43 20.22
N ALA A 118 -14.46 2.50 19.96
CA ALA A 118 -14.26 1.08 20.21
C ALA A 118 -13.04 0.52 19.46
N ALA A 119 -12.90 0.86 18.16
CA ALA A 119 -11.77 0.44 17.35
C ALA A 119 -10.44 0.91 17.92
N MET A 120 -10.32 2.20 18.29
CA MET A 120 -9.08 2.77 18.81
C MET A 120 -8.75 2.26 20.23
N GLN A 121 -9.75 2.05 21.09
CA GLN A 121 -9.54 1.44 22.40
C GLN A 121 -9.02 0.02 22.26
N ALA A 122 -9.60 -0.77 21.36
CA ALA A 122 -9.17 -2.13 21.10
C ALA A 122 -7.74 -2.19 20.55
N VAL A 123 -7.38 -1.36 19.57
CA VAL A 123 -6.00 -1.27 19.05
C VAL A 123 -4.99 -0.99 20.17
N ARG A 124 -5.34 -0.13 21.14
CA ARG A 124 -4.48 0.17 22.30
C ARG A 124 -4.38 -0.99 23.29
N ALA A 125 -5.46 -1.75 23.46
CA ALA A 125 -5.52 -2.87 24.40
C ALA A 125 -4.86 -4.15 23.90
N ILE A 126 -4.58 -4.27 22.58
CA ILE A 126 -3.84 -5.41 22.01
C ILE A 126 -2.38 -5.35 22.44
N GLU A 127 -1.88 -6.43 23.01
CA GLU A 127 -0.49 -6.62 23.39
C GLU A 127 0.19 -7.57 22.39
N VAL A 128 1.36 -7.17 21.87
CA VAL A 128 2.12 -7.96 20.90
C VAL A 128 3.49 -8.25 21.47
N GLU A 129 3.85 -9.53 21.51
CA GLU A 129 5.18 -9.98 21.87
C GLU A 129 6.01 -10.20 20.61
N TYR A 130 7.22 -9.64 20.59
CA TYR A 130 8.13 -9.74 19.47
C TYR A 130 9.40 -10.48 19.82
N GLU A 131 9.98 -11.13 18.83
CA GLU A 131 11.38 -11.52 18.78
C GLU A 131 12.12 -10.50 17.93
N GLU A 132 12.79 -9.56 18.59
CA GLU A 132 13.50 -8.50 17.90
C GLU A 132 14.77 -9.03 17.22
N LEU A 133 15.00 -8.59 15.99
CA LEU A 133 16.19 -8.89 15.21
C LEU A 133 17.04 -7.62 15.02
N PRO A 134 18.34 -7.77 14.73
CA PRO A 134 19.17 -6.66 14.34
C PRO A 134 18.55 -5.88 13.17
N PHE A 135 18.61 -4.56 13.21
CA PHE A 135 18.05 -3.69 12.20
C PHE A 135 19.04 -2.66 11.70
N VAL A 136 18.76 -2.07 10.56
CA VAL A 136 19.52 -0.98 9.95
C VAL A 136 18.56 0.08 9.43
N LEU A 137 18.82 1.36 9.75
CA LEU A 137 17.97 2.49 9.37
C LEU A 137 18.60 3.37 8.29
N ASP A 138 19.89 3.22 8.05
CA ASP A 138 20.64 3.99 7.06
C ASP A 138 20.78 3.17 5.77
N VAL A 139 20.40 3.76 4.64
CA VAL A 139 20.37 3.06 3.34
C VAL A 139 21.77 2.68 2.86
N GLN A 140 22.80 3.48 3.15
CA GLN A 140 24.17 3.18 2.74
C GLN A 140 24.74 2.05 3.59
N LYS A 141 24.54 2.13 4.92
CA LYS A 141 24.93 1.04 5.83
C LYS A 141 24.21 -0.26 5.56
N ALA A 142 22.96 -0.21 5.07
CA ALA A 142 22.21 -1.40 4.70
C ALA A 142 22.84 -2.20 3.55
N MET A 143 23.61 -1.55 2.68
CA MET A 143 24.32 -2.18 1.56
C MET A 143 25.72 -2.70 1.93
N GLU A 144 26.22 -2.39 3.13
CA GLU A 144 27.55 -2.83 3.57
C GLU A 144 27.59 -4.35 3.83
N PRO A 145 28.75 -5.00 3.63
CA PRO A 145 28.92 -6.39 3.97
C PRO A 145 28.66 -6.64 5.47
N GLY A 146 27.79 -7.62 5.77
CA GLY A 146 27.44 -7.96 7.14
C GLY A 146 26.30 -7.14 7.76
N ALA A 147 25.70 -6.21 7.03
CA ALA A 147 24.49 -5.51 7.46
C ALA A 147 23.34 -6.49 7.69
N PRO A 148 22.43 -6.20 8.65
CA PRO A 148 21.22 -6.98 8.84
C PRO A 148 20.42 -7.08 7.53
N GLN A 149 20.10 -8.30 7.09
CA GLN A 149 19.37 -8.55 5.86
C GLN A 149 17.86 -8.55 6.15
N LEU A 150 17.12 -7.64 5.49
CA LEU A 150 15.68 -7.47 5.70
C LEU A 150 14.84 -8.45 4.88
N HIS A 151 15.29 -8.80 3.67
CA HIS A 151 14.65 -9.78 2.80
C HIS A 151 15.66 -10.84 2.38
N GLU A 152 15.42 -12.08 2.73
CA GLU A 152 16.35 -13.19 2.47
C GLU A 152 16.75 -13.37 1.01
N LYS A 153 15.85 -12.98 0.10
CA LYS A 153 16.05 -13.10 -1.37
C LYS A 153 16.91 -12.00 -1.98
N PHE A 154 17.24 -10.94 -1.22
CA PHE A 154 17.91 -9.75 -1.76
C PHE A 154 19.23 -9.49 -1.04
N PRO A 155 20.34 -10.07 -1.53
CA PRO A 155 21.67 -9.86 -0.97
C PRO A 155 22.00 -8.36 -0.84
N ASN A 156 22.65 -8.00 0.28
CA ASN A 156 23.03 -6.63 0.60
C ASN A 156 21.84 -5.65 0.62
N ASN A 157 20.62 -6.14 0.88
CA ASN A 157 19.38 -5.34 0.88
C ASN A 157 19.10 -4.59 -0.45
N ILE A 158 19.71 -5.02 -1.56
CA ILE A 158 19.49 -4.42 -2.88
C ILE A 158 18.31 -5.12 -3.56
N LEU A 159 17.17 -4.47 -3.52
CA LEU A 159 15.94 -4.97 -4.11
C LEU A 159 15.97 -4.97 -5.63
N LYS A 160 16.49 -3.89 -6.22
CA LYS A 160 16.59 -3.70 -7.68
C LYS A 160 17.69 -2.70 -8.02
N HIS A 161 18.41 -2.98 -9.07
CA HIS A 161 19.35 -2.07 -9.69
C HIS A 161 18.99 -1.89 -11.16
N THR A 162 18.80 -0.65 -11.58
CA THR A 162 18.50 -0.30 -12.97
C THR A 162 19.47 0.74 -13.46
N THR A 163 19.90 0.61 -14.70
CA THR A 163 20.75 1.60 -15.38
C THR A 163 20.02 2.16 -16.59
N ALA A 164 20.17 3.46 -16.79
CA ALA A 164 19.76 4.13 -18.01
C ALA A 164 20.95 4.92 -18.56
N ALA A 165 21.26 4.73 -19.83
CA ALA A 165 22.36 5.43 -20.47
C ALA A 165 21.90 6.00 -21.81
N ALA A 166 22.33 7.22 -22.12
CA ALA A 166 22.15 7.87 -23.41
C ALA A 166 23.43 8.58 -23.78
N GLY A 167 23.86 8.44 -25.06
CA GLY A 167 25.12 8.97 -25.52
C GLY A 167 26.34 8.21 -25.00
N ASN A 168 27.52 8.82 -25.12
CA ASN A 168 28.79 8.25 -24.65
C ASN A 168 29.44 9.16 -23.59
N TYR A 169 28.94 9.05 -22.35
CA TYR A 169 29.44 9.84 -21.22
C TYR A 169 30.97 9.64 -21.01
N ALA A 170 31.44 8.40 -21.13
CA ALA A 170 32.84 8.06 -20.85
C ALA A 170 33.83 8.77 -21.81
N GLU A 171 33.43 9.07 -23.05
CA GLU A 171 34.23 9.86 -23.98
C GLU A 171 33.99 11.36 -23.80
N ALA A 172 32.74 11.78 -23.68
CA ALA A 172 32.39 13.19 -23.52
C ALA A 172 33.10 13.84 -22.32
N ILE A 173 33.23 13.14 -21.21
CA ILE A 173 33.87 13.68 -20.00
C ILE A 173 35.38 13.92 -20.15
N LYS A 174 36.00 13.39 -21.21
CA LYS A 174 37.43 13.58 -21.50
C LYS A 174 37.70 14.82 -22.36
N GLU A 175 36.66 15.48 -22.88
CA GLU A 175 36.84 16.66 -23.73
C GLU A 175 37.54 17.80 -22.99
N PRO A 176 38.54 18.43 -23.61
CA PRO A 176 39.24 19.55 -22.99
C PRO A 176 38.34 20.76 -22.77
N GLY A 177 38.48 21.41 -21.62
CA GLY A 177 37.72 22.63 -21.31
C GLY A 177 36.38 22.41 -20.64
N LEU A 178 36.00 21.16 -20.35
CA LEU A 178 34.82 20.88 -19.55
C LEU A 178 34.97 21.34 -18.10
N ILE A 179 33.95 22.02 -17.60
CA ILE A 179 33.84 22.33 -16.18
C ILE A 179 33.04 21.21 -15.52
N LYS A 180 33.69 20.42 -14.65
CA LYS A 180 33.03 19.36 -13.87
C LYS A 180 32.55 19.93 -12.57
N VAL A 181 31.23 19.72 -12.28
CA VAL A 181 30.62 20.06 -11.01
C VAL A 181 30.03 18.77 -10.41
N GLU A 182 30.36 18.49 -9.17
CA GLU A 182 29.83 17.36 -8.41
C GLU A 182 29.15 17.87 -7.14
N GLY A 183 28.04 17.27 -6.77
CA GLY A 183 27.31 17.63 -5.56
C GLY A 183 26.59 16.41 -4.97
N TRP A 184 26.47 16.41 -3.65
CA TRP A 184 25.64 15.46 -2.91
C TRP A 184 24.37 16.17 -2.46
N TYR A 185 23.21 15.54 -2.70
CA TYR A 185 21.92 16.13 -2.37
C TYR A 185 21.10 15.12 -1.59
N GLU A 186 20.49 15.57 -0.49
CA GLU A 186 19.62 14.77 0.36
C GLU A 186 18.28 15.47 0.54
N THR A 187 17.20 14.72 0.48
CA THR A 187 15.84 15.20 0.78
C THR A 187 15.24 14.36 1.89
N PRO A 188 14.51 14.97 2.85
CA PRO A 188 13.83 14.20 3.88
C PRO A 188 12.69 13.39 3.30
N THR A 189 12.38 12.27 3.96
CA THR A 189 11.14 11.53 3.70
C THR A 189 9.95 12.36 4.14
N VAL A 190 9.00 12.60 3.24
CA VAL A 190 7.80 13.40 3.53
C VAL A 190 6.53 12.63 3.19
N GLN A 191 5.47 12.88 3.95
CA GLN A 191 4.12 12.40 3.62
C GLN A 191 3.52 13.30 2.53
N HIS A 192 2.84 12.68 1.55
CA HIS A 192 2.21 13.40 0.44
C HIS A 192 1.08 14.33 0.88
N CYS A 193 0.46 14.08 2.02
CA CYS A 193 -0.64 14.87 2.60
C CYS A 193 -1.79 15.13 1.61
N HIS A 194 -2.25 14.08 0.94
CA HIS A 194 -3.39 14.18 0.03
C HIS A 194 -4.64 14.66 0.76
N ILE A 195 -5.41 15.56 0.14
CA ILE A 195 -6.70 16.04 0.68
C ILE A 195 -7.69 14.87 0.80
N GLU A 196 -7.76 13.99 -0.21
CA GLU A 196 -8.45 12.71 -0.09
C GLU A 196 -7.53 11.73 0.61
N ASN A 197 -7.87 11.35 1.83
CA ASN A 197 -7.14 10.35 2.59
C ASN A 197 -7.18 8.97 1.89
N HIS A 198 -6.16 8.15 2.13
CA HIS A 198 -6.17 6.78 1.67
C HIS A 198 -7.21 5.98 2.46
N GLY A 199 -8.13 5.37 1.73
CA GLY A 199 -9.17 4.57 2.35
C GLY A 199 -9.93 3.72 1.36
N CYS A 200 -10.70 2.80 1.90
CA CYS A 200 -11.62 1.98 1.14
C CYS A 200 -12.77 1.50 2.00
N PHE A 201 -13.86 1.12 1.37
CA PHE A 201 -14.91 0.31 1.97
C PHE A 201 -15.29 -0.83 1.03
N CYS A 202 -15.84 -1.90 1.61
CA CYS A 202 -16.20 -3.10 0.89
C CYS A 202 -17.63 -3.50 1.24
N TYR A 203 -18.32 -4.07 0.27
CA TYR A 203 -19.63 -4.68 0.46
C TYR A 203 -19.87 -5.77 -0.57
N GLU A 204 -20.91 -6.57 -0.37
CA GLU A 204 -21.32 -7.58 -1.33
C GLU A 204 -22.48 -7.08 -2.19
N GLU A 205 -22.39 -7.26 -3.49
CA GLU A 205 -23.44 -6.94 -4.44
C GLU A 205 -23.57 -8.08 -5.46
N ASN A 206 -24.73 -8.72 -5.53
CA ASN A 206 -25.01 -9.83 -6.46
C ASN A 206 -23.99 -10.98 -6.39
N GLY A 207 -23.60 -11.39 -5.17
CA GLY A 207 -22.62 -12.44 -4.91
C GLY A 207 -21.17 -12.06 -5.27
N ARG A 208 -20.88 -10.78 -5.42
CA ARG A 208 -19.55 -10.25 -5.73
C ARG A 208 -19.06 -9.29 -4.66
N LEU A 209 -17.80 -9.43 -4.29
CA LEU A 209 -17.15 -8.45 -3.44
C LEU A 209 -16.89 -7.16 -4.23
N VAL A 210 -17.48 -6.06 -3.78
CA VAL A 210 -17.23 -4.72 -4.31
C VAL A 210 -16.27 -3.99 -3.39
N VAL A 211 -15.21 -3.41 -3.95
CA VAL A 211 -14.22 -2.60 -3.22
C VAL A 211 -14.22 -1.20 -3.81
N THR A 212 -14.58 -0.21 -3.01
CA THR A 212 -14.48 1.21 -3.35
C THR A 212 -13.26 1.79 -2.64
N SER A 213 -12.33 2.37 -3.36
CA SER A 213 -11.04 2.80 -2.78
C SER A 213 -10.49 4.03 -3.50
N SER A 214 -9.77 4.87 -2.75
CA SER A 214 -8.97 5.97 -3.28
C SER A 214 -7.70 5.43 -3.95
N THR A 215 -7.76 5.11 -5.24
CA THR A 215 -6.59 4.58 -5.97
C THR A 215 -6.52 5.07 -7.42
N GLN A 216 -5.31 5.11 -7.97
CA GLN A 216 -5.06 5.41 -9.39
C GLN A 216 -5.04 4.15 -10.27
N ILE A 217 -4.92 2.96 -9.68
CA ILE A 217 -4.66 1.70 -10.38
C ILE A 217 -5.71 0.61 -10.08
N PRO A 218 -6.99 0.82 -10.41
CA PRO A 218 -8.10 -0.05 -9.99
C PRO A 218 -7.95 -1.51 -10.46
N HIS A 219 -7.45 -1.72 -11.67
CA HIS A 219 -7.29 -3.07 -12.20
C HIS A 219 -6.20 -3.87 -11.48
N ILE A 220 -5.14 -3.20 -11.03
CA ILE A 220 -4.08 -3.83 -10.23
C ILE A 220 -4.61 -4.14 -8.83
N ILE A 221 -5.30 -3.20 -8.18
CA ILE A 221 -5.94 -3.45 -6.87
C ILE A 221 -6.84 -4.68 -6.92
N ARG A 222 -7.68 -4.83 -7.95
CA ARG A 222 -8.53 -6.02 -8.11
C ARG A 222 -7.72 -7.32 -8.12
N ARG A 223 -6.60 -7.34 -8.83
CA ARG A 223 -5.74 -8.52 -8.94
C ARG A 223 -5.00 -8.80 -7.64
N VAL A 224 -4.43 -7.77 -7.02
CA VAL A 224 -3.69 -7.87 -5.77
C VAL A 224 -4.61 -8.33 -4.64
N VAL A 225 -5.79 -7.72 -4.48
CA VAL A 225 -6.78 -8.16 -3.48
C VAL A 225 -7.20 -9.61 -3.72
N GLY A 226 -7.50 -9.98 -4.98
CA GLY A 226 -7.85 -11.35 -5.32
C GLY A 226 -6.74 -12.36 -5.00
N GLN A 227 -5.48 -12.00 -5.20
CA GLN A 227 -4.32 -12.81 -4.84
C GLN A 227 -4.17 -12.91 -3.32
N ALA A 228 -4.20 -11.78 -2.62
CA ALA A 228 -4.01 -11.71 -1.18
C ALA A 228 -5.03 -12.53 -0.37
N ILE A 229 -6.28 -12.61 -0.85
CA ILE A 229 -7.33 -13.41 -0.22
C ILE A 229 -7.46 -14.83 -0.81
N GLY A 230 -6.56 -15.23 -1.72
CA GLY A 230 -6.55 -16.56 -2.32
C GLY A 230 -7.73 -16.87 -3.26
N ARG A 231 -8.43 -15.85 -3.78
CA ARG A 231 -9.65 -16.01 -4.60
C ARG A 231 -9.48 -15.68 -6.08
N TYR A 232 -8.28 -15.38 -6.54
CA TYR A 232 -8.01 -15.11 -7.96
C TYR A 232 -7.59 -16.42 -8.67
N PRO A 233 -8.14 -16.77 -9.84
CA PRO A 233 -9.10 -16.07 -10.70
C PRO A 233 -10.57 -16.47 -10.55
N ARG A 234 -10.96 -17.32 -9.58
CA ARG A 234 -12.27 -18.02 -9.54
C ARG A 234 -13.47 -17.14 -9.17
N HIS A 235 -13.26 -16.02 -8.48
CA HIS A 235 -14.32 -15.07 -8.13
C HIS A 235 -13.92 -13.67 -8.56
N GLN A 236 -14.67 -13.09 -9.48
CA GLN A 236 -14.41 -11.72 -9.93
C GLN A 236 -14.83 -10.75 -8.82
N ALA A 237 -13.85 -10.15 -8.15
CA ALA A 237 -14.11 -8.94 -7.40
C ALA A 237 -14.46 -7.84 -8.41
N VAL A 238 -15.66 -7.27 -8.29
CA VAL A 238 -16.01 -6.07 -9.04
C VAL A 238 -15.42 -4.89 -8.29
N TYR A 239 -14.48 -4.24 -8.91
CA TYR A 239 -13.89 -3.05 -8.38
C TYR A 239 -14.62 -1.84 -8.96
N ARG A 240 -15.28 -1.04 -8.10
CA ARG A 240 -15.76 0.29 -8.47
C ARG A 240 -14.73 1.33 -8.07
N ARG A 241 -13.93 1.77 -9.05
CA ARG A 241 -13.22 3.02 -8.93
C ARG A 241 -14.27 4.13 -9.04
N ARG A 242 -14.55 4.85 -8.00
CA ARG A 242 -14.94 6.24 -8.16
C ARG A 242 -13.68 7.10 -8.13
N LEU A 243 -12.93 7.01 -9.20
CA LEU A 243 -12.25 8.18 -9.63
C LEU A 243 -13.31 9.14 -10.10
N ARG A 244 -13.23 10.32 -9.49
CA ARG A 244 -13.70 11.52 -10.19
C ARG A 244 -14.85 11.21 -11.11
N GLN A 245 -15.99 11.25 -10.54
CA GLN A 245 -17.26 11.00 -11.19
C GLN A 245 -17.30 11.32 -12.66
N GLN A 246 -17.66 10.34 -13.45
CA GLN A 246 -18.65 10.63 -14.48
C GLN A 246 -19.97 10.06 -14.05
N ALA A 247 -20.98 10.94 -14.00
CA ALA A 247 -22.35 10.54 -14.09
C ALA A 247 -22.53 9.78 -15.41
N GLY A 248 -22.79 8.52 -15.31
CA GLY A 248 -23.05 7.66 -16.46
C GLY A 248 -23.27 6.25 -15.92
N ARG A 249 -24.53 5.86 -15.76
CA ARG A 249 -24.92 4.49 -15.58
C ARG A 249 -24.28 3.66 -16.68
N ALA A 250 -23.34 2.79 -16.32
CA ALA A 250 -23.02 1.63 -17.13
C ALA A 250 -23.49 0.43 -16.33
N VAL A 251 -24.46 -0.24 -16.92
CA VAL A 251 -25.01 -1.53 -16.54
C VAL A 251 -23.94 -2.61 -16.64
#